data_921e7250fc8042b949fdb4f86d48ea3a
#
_entry.id   921e7250fc8042b949fdb4f86d48ea3a
#
_cell.length_a   1.000
_cell.length_b   1.000
_cell.length_c   1.000
_cell.angle_alpha   90.00
_cell.angle_beta   90.00
_cell.angle_gamma   90.00
#
_symmetry.space_group_name_H-M   'P 1'
#
loop_
_entity.id
_entity.type
_entity.pdbx_description
1 polymer ?
#
loop_
_entity_poly.entity_id
_entity_poly.type
_entity_poly.pdbx_seq_one_letter_code
_entity_poly.pdbx_strand_id
1 'polypeptide(L)'
;MKTRQEALDYGLSFPNTYQEAPFHDPNWQLIRVKDSKKVFLWTYERNGFINLNVKVSPAWRDFWRDAFPSVIPGWHQNKDNWNTIILDGSIPDDAIKNMIADSYDLVTYNPTRLIYEAVKRIPKGCVATYAQVAELAGNKKMCRAVGNALHKNPNPDEIPCYRVVNAKGELSGAFAFGGADEQANRLKDDGIEVIDGRVNLDKYGIRIVDDVIYAASETAPVSSL
;
A
#
# COMPACT_ATOMS: atom_id res chain seq x y z
N MET A 1 -13.12 24.47 0.82
CA MET A 1 -13.87 23.67 -0.19
C MET A 1 -15.36 23.90 0.05
N LYS A 2 -16.06 24.43 -0.96
CA LYS A 2 -17.48 24.81 -0.82
C LYS A 2 -18.37 24.28 -1.95
N THR A 3 -17.76 23.91 -3.06
CA THR A 3 -18.49 23.50 -4.26
C THR A 3 -18.17 22.06 -4.65
N ARG A 4 -19.08 21.47 -5.44
CA ARG A 4 -18.86 20.15 -6.04
C ARG A 4 -17.62 20.14 -6.95
N GLN A 5 -17.45 21.21 -7.73
CA GLN A 5 -16.35 21.28 -8.69
C GLN A 5 -15.00 21.28 -7.96
N GLU A 6 -14.84 22.06 -6.89
CA GLU A 6 -13.61 22.04 -6.09
C GLU A 6 -13.29 20.65 -5.54
N ALA A 7 -14.31 19.88 -5.10
CA ALA A 7 -14.11 18.52 -4.61
C ALA A 7 -13.71 17.56 -5.74
N LEU A 8 -14.36 17.66 -6.90
CA LEU A 8 -14.03 16.86 -8.09
C LEU A 8 -12.63 17.17 -8.61
N ASP A 9 -12.27 18.45 -8.73
CA ASP A 9 -10.93 18.87 -9.18
C ASP A 9 -9.85 18.37 -8.25
N TYR A 10 -10.08 18.44 -6.93
CA TYR A 10 -9.16 17.89 -5.96
C TYR A 10 -9.05 16.36 -6.08
N GLY A 11 -10.16 15.65 -6.24
CA GLY A 11 -10.16 14.20 -6.47
C GLY A 11 -9.46 13.80 -7.77
N LEU A 12 -9.57 14.61 -8.83
CA LEU A 12 -8.88 14.40 -10.10
C LEU A 12 -7.39 14.75 -10.06
N SER A 13 -6.92 15.51 -9.07
CA SER A 13 -5.50 15.81 -8.91
C SER A 13 -4.67 14.60 -8.44
N PHE A 14 -5.29 13.54 -7.93
CA PHE A 14 -4.61 12.31 -7.55
C PHE A 14 -4.23 11.48 -8.80
N PRO A 15 -3.10 10.77 -8.77
CA PRO A 15 -2.66 9.94 -9.88
C PRO A 15 -3.68 8.86 -10.28
N ASN A 16 -3.78 8.59 -11.57
CA ASN A 16 -4.53 7.45 -12.11
C ASN A 16 -6.03 7.47 -11.76
N THR A 17 -6.64 8.66 -11.74
CA THR A 17 -8.05 8.86 -11.42
C THR A 17 -8.88 9.28 -12.65
N TYR A 18 -10.19 9.11 -12.55
CA TYR A 18 -11.15 9.61 -13.53
C TYR A 18 -12.51 9.88 -12.89
N GLN A 19 -13.26 10.81 -13.49
CA GLN A 19 -14.62 11.13 -13.08
C GLN A 19 -15.63 10.28 -13.84
N GLU A 20 -16.74 9.96 -13.18
CA GLU A 20 -17.86 9.22 -13.76
C GLU A 20 -19.19 9.72 -13.16
N ALA A 21 -20.24 9.74 -13.99
CA ALA A 21 -21.64 9.89 -13.58
C ALA A 21 -22.32 8.52 -13.77
N PRO A 22 -22.39 7.67 -12.73
CA PRO A 22 -22.76 6.26 -12.89
C PRO A 22 -24.26 6.02 -13.06
N PHE A 23 -25.08 7.03 -12.84
CA PHE A 23 -26.54 6.97 -12.87
C PHE A 23 -27.11 7.95 -13.90
N HIS A 24 -28.35 7.73 -14.31
CA HIS A 24 -29.10 8.71 -15.11
C HIS A 24 -29.38 10.01 -14.36
N ASP A 25 -29.36 9.98 -13.02
CA ASP A 25 -29.46 11.17 -12.18
C ASP A 25 -28.10 11.92 -12.17
N PRO A 26 -28.02 13.11 -12.79
CA PRO A 26 -26.77 13.88 -12.86
C PRO A 26 -26.33 14.43 -11.50
N ASN A 27 -27.17 14.32 -10.48
CA ASN A 27 -26.83 14.70 -9.12
C ASN A 27 -25.66 13.87 -8.55
N TRP A 28 -25.51 12.62 -9.02
CA TRP A 28 -24.46 11.74 -8.53
C TRP A 28 -23.24 11.76 -9.44
N GLN A 29 -22.12 12.23 -8.90
CA GLN A 29 -20.83 12.18 -9.58
C GLN A 29 -19.78 11.57 -8.64
N LEU A 30 -18.80 10.91 -9.21
CA LEU A 30 -17.79 10.22 -8.42
C LEU A 30 -16.42 10.23 -9.08
N ILE A 31 -15.40 9.99 -8.28
CA ILE A 31 -14.03 9.78 -8.73
C ILE A 31 -13.60 8.35 -8.39
N ARG A 32 -13.04 7.68 -9.41
CA ARG A 32 -12.48 6.32 -9.32
C ARG A 32 -10.99 6.31 -9.62
N VAL A 33 -10.35 5.25 -9.14
CA VAL A 33 -8.99 4.84 -9.57
C VAL A 33 -9.12 3.99 -10.84
N LYS A 34 -8.39 4.31 -11.91
CA LYS A 34 -8.51 3.67 -13.24
C LYS A 34 -8.31 2.15 -13.20
N ASP A 35 -7.24 1.69 -12.54
CA ASP A 35 -6.85 0.28 -12.58
C ASP A 35 -7.81 -0.60 -11.75
N SER A 36 -8.15 -0.18 -10.55
CA SER A 36 -8.97 -0.96 -9.64
C SER A 36 -10.46 -0.75 -9.79
N LYS A 37 -10.88 0.30 -10.53
CA LYS A 37 -12.27 0.79 -10.63
C LYS A 37 -12.91 1.13 -9.29
N LYS A 38 -12.13 1.18 -8.21
CA LYS A 38 -12.63 1.51 -6.88
C LYS A 38 -12.94 3.00 -6.78
N VAL A 39 -14.09 3.31 -6.17
CA VAL A 39 -14.51 4.68 -5.86
C VAL A 39 -13.87 5.11 -4.53
N PHE A 40 -13.39 6.34 -4.47
CA PHE A 40 -12.94 6.94 -3.22
C PHE A 40 -13.64 8.26 -2.88
N LEU A 41 -14.29 8.89 -3.85
CA LEU A 41 -15.04 10.12 -3.65
C LEU A 41 -16.38 10.05 -4.39
N TRP A 42 -17.48 10.24 -3.69
CA TRP A 42 -18.79 10.52 -4.25
C TRP A 42 -19.17 11.95 -3.96
N THR A 43 -19.88 12.60 -4.88
CA THR A 43 -20.48 13.92 -4.66
C THR A 43 -21.94 13.90 -5.05
N TYR A 44 -22.79 14.54 -4.26
CA TYR A 44 -24.21 14.71 -4.52
C TYR A 44 -24.75 15.92 -3.75
N GLU A 45 -25.83 16.50 -4.23
CA GLU A 45 -26.55 17.55 -3.50
C GLU A 45 -27.68 16.93 -2.69
N ARG A 46 -27.81 17.38 -1.46
CA ARG A 46 -28.89 16.99 -0.54
C ARG A 46 -29.13 18.09 0.48
N ASN A 47 -30.44 18.44 0.72
CA ASN A 47 -30.83 19.46 1.66
C ASN A 47 -30.18 20.83 1.41
N GLY A 48 -29.94 21.20 0.14
CA GLY A 48 -29.32 22.45 -0.25
C GLY A 48 -27.80 22.53 -0.06
N PHE A 49 -27.16 21.43 0.31
CA PHE A 49 -25.70 21.35 0.46
C PHE A 49 -25.10 20.28 -0.45
N ILE A 50 -23.89 20.53 -0.92
CA ILE A 50 -23.08 19.49 -1.52
C ILE A 50 -22.58 18.57 -0.42
N ASN A 51 -22.71 17.28 -0.63
CA ASN A 51 -22.27 16.23 0.26
C ASN A 51 -21.21 15.39 -0.43
N LEU A 52 -20.18 14.99 0.31
CA LEU A 52 -19.12 14.12 -0.15
C LEU A 52 -19.15 12.81 0.64
N ASN A 53 -19.20 11.65 -0.04
CA ASN A 53 -18.92 10.40 0.63
C ASN A 53 -17.47 10.02 0.37
N VAL A 54 -16.74 9.77 1.45
CA VAL A 54 -15.34 9.34 1.44
C VAL A 54 -15.18 8.06 2.25
N LYS A 55 -14.27 7.18 1.82
CA LYS A 55 -13.91 6.02 2.62
C LYS A 55 -13.13 6.45 3.84
N VAL A 56 -13.30 5.70 4.91
CA VAL A 56 -12.61 5.95 6.18
C VAL A 56 -12.21 4.62 6.82
N SER A 57 -11.03 4.59 7.46
CA SER A 57 -10.64 3.46 8.29
C SER A 57 -11.40 3.49 9.62
N PRO A 58 -11.63 2.33 10.27
CA PRO A 58 -12.29 2.29 11.58
C PRO A 58 -11.63 3.17 12.64
N ALA A 59 -10.31 3.31 12.58
CA ALA A 59 -9.55 4.14 13.54
C ALA A 59 -9.84 5.64 13.42
N TRP A 60 -10.14 6.13 12.21
CA TRP A 60 -10.39 7.55 11.94
C TRP A 60 -11.88 7.89 11.79
N ARG A 61 -12.74 6.88 11.65
CA ARG A 61 -14.18 7.05 11.42
C ARG A 61 -14.85 7.91 12.49
N ASP A 62 -14.71 7.50 13.72
CA ASP A 62 -15.36 8.13 14.85
C ASP A 62 -14.66 9.45 15.21
N PHE A 63 -13.33 9.52 15.10
CA PHE A 63 -12.58 10.76 15.28
C PHE A 63 -13.13 11.91 14.41
N TRP A 64 -13.34 11.67 13.11
CA TRP A 64 -13.87 12.72 12.23
C TRP A 64 -15.32 13.10 12.53
N ARG A 65 -16.15 12.14 12.94
CA ARG A 65 -17.55 12.39 13.34
C ARG A 65 -17.64 13.17 14.64
N ASP A 66 -16.73 12.91 15.58
CA ASP A 66 -16.68 13.61 16.87
C ASP A 66 -16.09 15.02 16.71
N ALA A 67 -15.11 15.18 15.81
CA ALA A 67 -14.45 16.46 15.56
C ALA A 67 -15.35 17.47 14.82
N PHE A 68 -16.26 16.99 13.94
CA PHE A 68 -17.09 17.87 13.11
C PHE A 68 -18.51 17.36 13.01
N PRO A 69 -19.53 18.12 13.52
CA PRO A 69 -20.95 17.75 13.40
C PRO A 69 -21.43 17.54 11.96
N SER A 70 -20.78 18.20 10.99
CA SER A 70 -21.07 18.05 9.55
C SER A 70 -20.36 16.85 8.89
N VAL A 71 -19.69 15.99 9.69
CA VAL A 71 -19.21 14.66 9.27
C VAL A 71 -20.12 13.62 9.90
N ILE A 72 -20.92 12.95 9.10
CA ILE A 72 -21.91 11.96 9.53
C ILE A 72 -21.65 10.58 8.95
N PRO A 73 -22.32 9.51 9.46
CA PRO A 73 -22.23 8.17 8.83
C PRO A 73 -22.61 8.20 7.35
N GLY A 74 -21.87 7.44 6.53
CA GLY A 74 -22.02 7.44 5.08
C GLY A 74 -23.45 7.24 4.59
N TRP A 75 -24.02 8.25 3.94
CA TRP A 75 -25.37 8.19 3.39
C TRP A 75 -25.39 7.31 2.13
N HIS A 76 -26.30 6.34 2.07
CA HIS A 76 -26.34 5.28 1.05
C HIS A 76 -25.07 4.44 0.91
N GLN A 77 -24.19 4.45 1.93
CA GLN A 77 -22.95 3.68 1.97
C GLN A 77 -22.89 2.84 3.25
N ASN A 78 -21.96 1.87 3.29
CA ASN A 78 -21.64 1.16 4.51
C ASN A 78 -21.07 2.12 5.56
N LYS A 79 -21.76 2.24 6.69
CA LYS A 79 -21.50 3.22 7.75
C LYS A 79 -20.21 2.94 8.55
N ASP A 80 -19.66 1.73 8.45
CA ASP A 80 -18.40 1.36 9.12
C ASP A 80 -17.18 1.81 8.34
N ASN A 81 -17.32 1.98 7.01
CA ASN A 81 -16.22 2.26 6.10
C ASN A 81 -16.37 3.55 5.31
N TRP A 82 -17.44 4.34 5.57
CA TRP A 82 -17.71 5.57 4.86
C TRP A 82 -18.23 6.66 5.78
N ASN A 83 -17.73 7.88 5.58
CA ASN A 83 -18.29 9.11 6.13
C ASN A 83 -18.90 9.95 5.02
N THR A 84 -19.92 10.72 5.37
CA THR A 84 -20.47 11.82 4.58
C THR A 84 -19.98 13.13 5.17
N ILE A 85 -19.42 13.99 4.35
CA ILE A 85 -18.98 15.35 4.67
C ILE A 85 -20.01 16.30 4.05
N ILE A 86 -20.64 17.14 4.85
CA ILE A 86 -21.57 18.16 4.39
C ILE A 86 -20.80 19.47 4.20
N LEU A 87 -20.78 20.01 2.98
CA LEU A 87 -20.07 21.24 2.66
C LEU A 87 -20.91 22.49 3.06
N ASP A 88 -21.17 22.65 4.34
CA ASP A 88 -21.89 23.78 4.93
C ASP A 88 -20.98 24.95 5.35
N GLY A 89 -19.66 24.80 5.15
CA GLY A 89 -18.65 25.78 5.50
C GLY A 89 -18.13 25.70 6.93
N SER A 90 -18.60 24.75 7.74
CA SER A 90 -18.17 24.58 9.14
C SER A 90 -16.81 23.84 9.27
N ILE A 91 -16.43 23.04 8.25
CA ILE A 91 -15.22 22.22 8.28
C ILE A 91 -14.07 22.95 7.55
N PRO A 92 -12.89 23.05 8.14
CA PRO A 92 -11.71 23.61 7.47
C PRO A 92 -11.36 22.87 6.17
N ASP A 93 -10.94 23.60 5.14
CA ASP A 93 -10.60 23.03 3.82
C ASP A 93 -9.55 21.92 3.90
N ASP A 94 -8.54 22.10 4.75
CA ASP A 94 -7.47 21.11 4.90
C ASP A 94 -7.98 19.81 5.54
N ALA A 95 -8.94 19.89 6.46
CA ALA A 95 -9.57 18.69 7.02
C ALA A 95 -10.37 17.92 5.96
N ILE A 96 -11.11 18.63 5.09
CA ILE A 96 -11.85 18.01 3.98
C ILE A 96 -10.86 17.34 3.00
N LYS A 97 -9.79 18.05 2.62
CA LYS A 97 -8.74 17.52 1.73
C LYS A 97 -8.07 16.27 2.32
N ASN A 98 -7.75 16.28 3.62
CA ASN A 98 -7.17 15.13 4.30
C ASN A 98 -8.11 13.91 4.25
N MET A 99 -9.41 14.09 4.53
CA MET A 99 -10.38 13.00 4.44
C MET A 99 -10.51 12.42 3.02
N ILE A 100 -10.41 13.25 1.97
CA ILE A 100 -10.42 12.80 0.58
C ILE A 100 -9.11 12.05 0.25
N ALA A 101 -7.96 12.56 0.68
CA ALA A 101 -6.66 11.93 0.48
C ALA A 101 -6.58 10.56 1.17
N ASP A 102 -6.99 10.47 2.43
CA ASP A 102 -7.08 9.20 3.17
C ASP A 102 -7.98 8.19 2.45
N SER A 103 -9.11 8.67 1.88
CA SER A 103 -10.01 7.82 1.11
C SER A 103 -9.36 7.29 -0.17
N TYR A 104 -8.57 8.11 -0.86
CA TYR A 104 -7.79 7.69 -2.02
C TYR A 104 -6.75 6.64 -1.62
N ASP A 105 -6.00 6.85 -0.54
CA ASP A 105 -5.01 5.93 -0.04
C ASP A 105 -5.61 4.58 0.33
N LEU A 106 -6.77 4.55 0.98
CA LEU A 106 -7.48 3.32 1.33
C LEU A 106 -7.89 2.48 0.12
N VAL A 107 -8.17 3.07 -1.04
CA VAL A 107 -8.55 2.34 -2.26
C VAL A 107 -7.36 1.97 -3.14
N THR A 108 -6.26 2.70 -3.04
CA THR A 108 -5.02 2.47 -3.79
C THR A 108 -4.04 1.57 -3.06
N TYR A 109 -4.21 1.41 -1.73
CA TYR A 109 -3.38 0.51 -0.95
C TYR A 109 -3.42 -0.91 -1.53
N ASN A 110 -2.29 -1.34 -2.05
CA ASN A 110 -2.09 -2.67 -2.62
C ASN A 110 -0.86 -3.32 -1.98
N PRO A 111 -1.04 -4.10 -0.92
CA PRO A 111 0.07 -4.74 -0.21
C PRO A 111 0.91 -5.63 -1.12
N THR A 112 0.31 -6.30 -2.11
CA THR A 112 1.06 -7.15 -3.06
C THR A 112 2.02 -6.32 -3.90
N ARG A 113 1.58 -5.15 -4.40
CA ARG A 113 2.46 -4.23 -5.15
C ARG A 113 3.60 -3.72 -4.27
N LEU A 114 3.29 -3.29 -3.04
CA LEU A 114 4.31 -2.82 -2.10
C LEU A 114 5.35 -3.90 -1.79
N ILE A 115 4.91 -5.16 -1.63
CA ILE A 115 5.80 -6.30 -1.43
C ILE A 115 6.70 -6.52 -2.66
N TYR A 116 6.15 -6.47 -3.87
CA TYR A 116 6.96 -6.64 -5.08
C TYR A 116 7.98 -5.51 -5.25
N GLU A 117 7.60 -4.26 -5.00
CA GLU A 117 8.55 -3.14 -5.02
C GLU A 117 9.64 -3.29 -3.94
N ALA A 118 9.29 -3.77 -2.75
CA ALA A 118 10.27 -4.08 -1.71
C ALA A 118 11.26 -5.17 -2.15
N VAL A 119 10.78 -6.24 -2.80
CA VAL A 119 11.63 -7.34 -3.29
C VAL A 119 12.57 -6.87 -4.40
N LYS A 120 12.12 -6.02 -5.31
CA LYS A 120 12.96 -5.43 -6.37
C LYS A 120 14.14 -4.61 -5.81
N ARG A 121 14.00 -4.07 -4.61
CA ARG A 121 15.04 -3.29 -3.94
C ARG A 121 16.17 -4.15 -3.36
N ILE A 122 16.01 -5.48 -3.25
CA ILE A 122 17.05 -6.37 -2.72
C ILE A 122 18.19 -6.44 -3.74
N PRO A 123 19.41 -6.00 -3.39
CA PRO A 123 20.54 -6.00 -4.34
C PRO A 123 20.95 -7.40 -4.78
N LYS A 124 21.54 -7.49 -5.97
CA LYS A 124 22.25 -8.72 -6.39
C LYS A 124 23.36 -9.04 -5.39
N GLY A 125 23.51 -10.33 -5.06
CA GLY A 125 24.47 -10.77 -4.05
C GLY A 125 23.97 -10.67 -2.61
N CYS A 126 22.71 -10.23 -2.41
CA CYS A 126 22.09 -10.13 -1.08
C CYS A 126 20.79 -10.92 -0.98
N VAL A 127 20.42 -11.27 0.26
CA VAL A 127 19.12 -11.86 0.59
C VAL A 127 18.42 -11.05 1.68
N ALA A 128 17.10 -11.10 1.66
CA ALA A 128 16.24 -10.55 2.72
C ALA A 128 15.39 -11.64 3.37
N THR A 129 15.05 -11.45 4.62
CA THR A 129 14.05 -12.31 5.28
C THR A 129 12.64 -11.83 4.95
N TYR A 130 11.63 -12.71 5.08
CA TYR A 130 10.22 -12.33 4.95
C TYR A 130 9.84 -11.13 5.84
N ALA A 131 10.44 -11.05 7.04
CA ALA A 131 10.21 -9.94 7.97
C ALA A 131 10.79 -8.61 7.44
N GLN A 132 11.98 -8.63 6.86
CA GLN A 132 12.60 -7.45 6.25
C GLN A 132 11.84 -6.98 5.01
N VAL A 133 11.34 -7.90 4.17
CA VAL A 133 10.48 -7.53 3.05
C VAL A 133 9.17 -6.90 3.55
N ALA A 134 8.57 -7.44 4.61
CA ALA A 134 7.37 -6.87 5.23
C ALA A 134 7.63 -5.46 5.79
N GLU A 135 8.78 -5.22 6.40
CA GLU A 135 9.24 -3.92 6.88
C GLU A 135 9.40 -2.92 5.72
N LEU A 136 10.14 -3.29 4.68
CA LEU A 136 10.32 -2.49 3.47
C LEU A 136 9.01 -2.17 2.73
N ALA A 137 8.01 -3.06 2.85
CA ALA A 137 6.66 -2.83 2.34
C ALA A 137 5.78 -1.98 3.27
N GLY A 138 6.35 -1.43 4.36
CA GLY A 138 5.70 -0.50 5.28
C GLY A 138 4.90 -1.14 6.43
N ASN A 139 4.91 -2.48 6.58
CA ASN A 139 4.20 -3.11 7.70
C ASN A 139 4.83 -4.45 8.12
N LYS A 140 5.58 -4.43 9.22
CA LYS A 140 6.27 -5.62 9.80
C LYS A 140 5.35 -6.82 10.07
N LYS A 141 4.03 -6.62 10.20
CA LYS A 141 3.06 -7.69 10.46
C LYS A 141 2.63 -8.46 9.21
N MET A 142 3.10 -8.07 8.01
CA MET A 142 2.68 -8.65 6.73
C MET A 142 3.47 -9.90 6.29
N CYS A 143 4.28 -10.55 7.12
CA CYS A 143 5.12 -11.70 6.71
C CYS A 143 4.35 -12.81 5.96
N ARG A 144 3.11 -13.12 6.40
CA ARG A 144 2.25 -14.11 5.70
C ARG A 144 1.81 -13.59 4.32
N ALA A 145 1.50 -12.31 4.22
CA ALA A 145 1.14 -11.68 2.94
C ALA A 145 2.32 -11.66 1.98
N VAL A 146 3.56 -11.46 2.48
CA VAL A 146 4.78 -11.58 1.69
C VAL A 146 4.87 -12.99 1.08
N GLY A 147 4.76 -14.05 1.88
CA GLY A 147 4.79 -15.42 1.37
C GLY A 147 3.74 -15.68 0.28
N ASN A 148 2.49 -15.25 0.51
CA ASN A 148 1.40 -15.39 -0.45
C ASN A 148 1.65 -14.60 -1.76
N ALA A 149 2.21 -13.40 -1.67
CA ALA A 149 2.53 -12.58 -2.83
C ALA A 149 3.65 -13.22 -3.65
N LEU A 150 4.73 -13.67 -2.99
CA LEU A 150 5.86 -14.31 -3.67
C LEU A 150 5.49 -15.63 -4.36
N HIS A 151 4.58 -16.40 -3.75
CA HIS A 151 4.05 -17.62 -4.38
C HIS A 151 3.24 -17.32 -5.68
N LYS A 152 2.64 -16.13 -5.78
CA LYS A 152 1.87 -15.66 -6.94
C LYS A 152 2.64 -14.68 -7.82
N ASN A 153 3.95 -14.60 -7.67
CA ASN A 153 4.78 -13.68 -8.44
C ASN A 153 4.59 -13.91 -9.95
N PRO A 154 4.18 -12.89 -10.72
CA PRO A 154 3.92 -13.06 -12.16
C PRO A 154 5.18 -13.07 -13.02
N ASN A 155 6.30 -12.54 -12.50
CA ASN A 155 7.54 -12.39 -13.25
C ASN A 155 8.77 -12.48 -12.33
N PRO A 156 9.37 -13.66 -12.18
CA PRO A 156 10.51 -13.88 -11.29
C PRO A 156 11.81 -13.21 -11.76
N ASP A 157 11.89 -12.79 -13.02
CA ASP A 157 13.07 -12.14 -13.56
C ASP A 157 13.08 -10.65 -13.21
N GLU A 158 11.90 -10.01 -13.15
CA GLU A 158 11.79 -8.63 -12.68
C GLU A 158 11.65 -8.53 -11.15
N ILE A 159 11.01 -9.52 -10.52
CA ILE A 159 10.76 -9.56 -9.08
C ILE A 159 11.57 -10.73 -8.50
N PRO A 160 12.80 -10.50 -8.03
CA PRO A 160 13.72 -11.56 -7.63
C PRO A 160 13.32 -12.22 -6.31
N CYS A 161 12.17 -12.89 -6.29
CA CYS A 161 11.61 -13.53 -5.10
C CYS A 161 12.51 -14.65 -4.53
N TYR A 162 13.42 -15.20 -5.33
CA TYR A 162 14.43 -16.15 -4.90
C TYR A 162 15.44 -15.57 -3.89
N ARG A 163 15.58 -14.24 -3.80
CA ARG A 163 16.39 -13.55 -2.79
C ARG A 163 15.72 -13.46 -1.43
N VAL A 164 14.50 -14.05 -1.26
CA VAL A 164 13.78 -14.02 0.01
C VAL A 164 13.87 -15.38 0.69
N VAL A 165 14.34 -15.36 1.94
CA VAL A 165 14.57 -16.56 2.77
C VAL A 165 13.86 -16.42 4.13
N ASN A 166 13.78 -17.48 4.91
CA ASN A 166 13.23 -17.39 6.26
C ASN A 166 14.23 -16.75 7.26
N ALA A 167 13.81 -16.56 8.49
CA ALA A 167 14.63 -15.94 9.54
C ALA A 167 15.92 -16.70 9.90
N LYS A 168 16.06 -17.97 9.46
CA LYS A 168 17.24 -18.81 9.65
C LYS A 168 18.09 -18.89 8.39
N GLY A 169 17.74 -18.15 7.32
CA GLY A 169 18.40 -18.24 6.02
C GLY A 169 18.00 -19.46 5.20
N GLU A 170 17.01 -20.25 5.64
CA GLU A 170 16.60 -21.47 4.92
C GLU A 170 15.80 -21.10 3.66
N LEU A 171 16.03 -21.85 2.59
CA LEU A 171 15.33 -21.73 1.33
C LEU A 171 13.87 -22.21 1.47
N SER A 172 13.01 -21.73 0.58
CA SER A 172 11.61 -22.12 0.59
C SER A 172 11.41 -23.44 -0.17
N GLY A 173 10.97 -24.49 0.53
CA GLY A 173 10.57 -25.75 -0.12
C GLY A 173 9.36 -25.57 -1.05
N ALA A 174 8.58 -24.50 -0.87
CA ALA A 174 7.43 -24.12 -1.70
C ALA A 174 7.74 -23.01 -2.70
N PHE A 175 8.99 -22.87 -3.13
CA PHE A 175 9.37 -21.88 -4.15
C PHE A 175 8.63 -22.20 -5.46
N ALA A 176 7.81 -21.24 -5.92
CA ALA A 176 6.82 -21.47 -6.99
C ALA A 176 7.43 -21.79 -8.36
N PHE A 177 8.72 -21.51 -8.55
CA PHE A 177 9.42 -21.63 -9.85
C PHE A 177 10.41 -22.80 -9.87
N GLY A 178 10.14 -23.92 -9.23
CA GLY A 178 10.98 -25.11 -9.29
C GLY A 178 11.54 -25.59 -7.95
N GLY A 179 10.99 -25.09 -6.85
CA GLY A 179 11.37 -25.55 -5.51
C GLY A 179 12.70 -25.02 -5.00
N ALA A 180 13.20 -25.60 -3.90
CA ALA A 180 14.42 -25.14 -3.24
C ALA A 180 15.69 -25.24 -4.11
N ASP A 181 15.76 -26.22 -4.99
CA ASP A 181 16.93 -26.43 -5.86
C ASP A 181 17.05 -25.29 -6.89
N GLU A 182 15.96 -24.88 -7.50
CA GLU A 182 15.95 -23.75 -8.43
C GLU A 182 16.24 -22.43 -7.69
N GLN A 183 15.71 -22.25 -6.49
CA GLN A 183 16.06 -21.10 -5.65
C GLN A 183 17.57 -21.08 -5.37
N ALA A 184 18.16 -22.22 -5.01
CA ALA A 184 19.59 -22.34 -4.77
C ALA A 184 20.43 -22.00 -6.01
N ASN A 185 20.02 -22.45 -7.20
CA ASN A 185 20.69 -22.16 -8.46
C ASN A 185 20.71 -20.66 -8.76
N ARG A 186 19.56 -19.99 -8.66
CA ARG A 186 19.48 -18.54 -8.88
C ARG A 186 20.27 -17.72 -7.87
N LEU A 187 20.34 -18.17 -6.62
CA LEU A 187 21.17 -17.54 -5.59
C LEU A 187 22.67 -17.71 -5.91
N LYS A 188 23.09 -18.88 -6.40
CA LYS A 188 24.47 -19.11 -6.85
C LYS A 188 24.84 -18.22 -8.03
N ASP A 189 23.94 -17.99 -8.99
CA ASP A 189 24.15 -17.07 -10.11
C ASP A 189 24.28 -15.60 -9.65
N ASP A 190 23.71 -15.27 -8.51
CA ASP A 190 23.91 -13.99 -7.83
C ASP A 190 25.22 -13.94 -6.99
N GLY A 191 25.99 -15.04 -6.94
CA GLY A 191 27.22 -15.13 -6.16
C GLY A 191 27.03 -15.47 -4.69
N ILE A 192 25.83 -15.96 -4.32
CA ILE A 192 25.46 -16.31 -2.95
C ILE A 192 25.71 -17.80 -2.72
N GLU A 193 26.49 -18.11 -1.71
CA GLU A 193 26.78 -19.50 -1.31
C GLU A 193 25.57 -20.09 -0.55
N VAL A 194 25.15 -21.28 -0.97
CA VAL A 194 24.07 -22.05 -0.31
C VAL A 194 24.67 -23.36 0.21
N ILE A 195 24.59 -23.57 1.52
CA ILE A 195 25.11 -24.77 2.21
C ILE A 195 23.91 -25.41 2.93
N ASP A 196 23.66 -26.69 2.67
CA ASP A 196 22.58 -27.48 3.27
C ASP A 196 21.22 -26.80 3.21
N GLY A 197 20.91 -26.15 2.07
CA GLY A 197 19.65 -25.43 1.86
C GLY A 197 19.54 -24.11 2.64
N ARG A 198 20.66 -23.54 3.07
CA ARG A 198 20.71 -22.29 3.86
C ARG A 198 21.70 -21.29 3.28
N VAL A 199 21.39 -20.03 3.48
CA VAL A 199 22.25 -18.87 3.20
C VAL A 199 22.72 -18.29 4.53
N ASN A 200 24.01 -17.93 4.61
CA ASN A 200 24.57 -17.22 5.75
C ASN A 200 24.10 -15.76 5.73
N LEU A 201 23.20 -15.40 6.68
CA LEU A 201 22.61 -14.06 6.77
C LEU A 201 23.62 -13.00 7.24
N ASP A 202 24.65 -13.36 8.00
CA ASP A 202 25.69 -12.42 8.42
C ASP A 202 26.58 -12.00 7.26
N LYS A 203 26.69 -12.86 6.22
CA LYS A 203 27.49 -12.61 5.02
C LYS A 203 26.66 -11.97 3.90
N TYR A 204 25.45 -12.46 3.66
CA TYR A 204 24.65 -12.11 2.48
C TYR A 204 23.31 -11.41 2.83
N GLY A 205 22.95 -11.29 4.10
CA GLY A 205 21.73 -10.62 4.53
C GLY A 205 21.76 -9.11 4.22
N ILE A 206 20.59 -8.50 4.11
CA ILE A 206 20.48 -7.04 4.11
C ILE A 206 20.33 -6.50 5.54
N ARG A 207 20.67 -5.22 5.71
CA ARG A 207 20.33 -4.41 6.88
C ARG A 207 19.50 -3.23 6.42
N ILE A 208 18.51 -2.83 7.21
CA ILE A 208 17.62 -1.71 6.92
C ILE A 208 17.87 -0.64 8.00
N VAL A 209 18.27 0.55 7.57
CA VAL A 209 18.44 1.72 8.43
C VAL A 209 17.76 2.90 7.74
N ASP A 210 16.78 3.52 8.38
CA ASP A 210 16.02 4.66 7.84
C ASP A 210 15.50 4.41 6.39
N ASP A 211 14.88 3.23 6.16
CA ASP A 211 14.38 2.77 4.87
C ASP A 211 15.44 2.58 3.75
N VAL A 212 16.72 2.72 4.09
CA VAL A 212 17.85 2.43 3.20
C VAL A 212 18.35 1.00 3.41
N ILE A 213 18.64 0.31 2.31
CA ILE A 213 19.14 -1.06 2.30
C ILE A 213 20.66 -1.04 2.19
N TYR A 214 21.32 -1.75 3.10
CA TYR A 214 22.76 -2.00 3.10
C TYR A 214 23.02 -3.50 3.01
N ALA A 215 24.07 -3.92 2.31
CA ALA A 215 24.56 -5.29 2.39
C ALA A 215 25.15 -5.57 3.79
N ALA A 216 25.05 -6.80 4.28
CA ALA A 216 25.60 -7.15 5.61
C ALA A 216 27.11 -6.86 5.74
N SER A 217 27.85 -6.96 4.61
CA SER A 217 29.28 -6.67 4.52
C SER A 217 29.64 -5.18 4.50
N GLU A 218 28.67 -4.29 4.31
CA GLU A 218 28.89 -2.83 4.31
C GLU A 218 28.80 -2.25 5.72
N THR A 219 29.73 -1.37 6.07
CA THR A 219 29.62 -0.58 7.30
C THR A 219 28.56 0.48 7.12
N ALA A 220 27.44 0.39 7.89
CA ALA A 220 26.45 1.44 7.90
C ALA A 220 27.11 2.76 8.36
N PRO A 221 26.73 3.91 7.78
CA PRO A 221 27.19 5.19 8.28
C PRO A 221 26.77 5.34 9.75
N VAL A 222 27.70 5.71 10.60
CA VAL A 222 27.43 6.04 12.00
C VAL A 222 26.51 7.26 11.96
N SER A 223 25.25 7.10 12.36
CA SER A 223 24.36 8.25 12.54
C SER A 223 24.98 9.17 13.59
N SER A 224 25.50 10.31 13.17
CA SER A 224 25.86 11.39 14.05
C SER A 224 24.59 11.89 14.72
N LEU A 225 24.49 11.63 16.03
CA LEU A 225 23.53 12.21 16.95
C LEU A 225 23.63 13.74 16.98
#